data_9d865d8dce3e2c4d920e0807c16c94ef
#
_entry.id   9d865d8dce3e2c4d920e0807c16c94ef
#
_cell.length_a   1.000
_cell.length_b   1.000
_cell.length_c   1.000
_cell.angle_alpha   90.00
_cell.angle_beta   90.00
_cell.angle_gamma   90.00
#
_symmetry.space_group_name_H-M   'P 1'
#
loop_
_entity.id
_entity.type
_entity.pdbx_description
1 polymer ?
#
loop_
_entity_poly.entity_id
_entity_poly.type
_entity_poly.pdbx_seq_one_letter_code
_entity_poly.pdbx_strand_id
1 'polypeptide(L)'
;MDTSPVTPHRLDPSGGCPHADNARLLARAALAPVVLPGDVEGMAVLGHDALREFLAHPEVAKNARHFTALREGRVTAGWPLLTFATVHGMTTADGEDHRRLRSLVSRAFTARRVEELRPRVEELTASLLEDLERAAEADGGVADLRRHFALPLPMGVICELLGVDPEYRERLRRLSSQVVATDIAPQDAVAANRDLVAVLAGIAAARAERPGEDLTSALIAARDEAGDRLSQEELIGTLVLMIIAGHETTLNLITNAVRALCGHRDQLDLVLGAGASWADVVEETLRWDAPVSYFPFRYPVRDLTLAGTVIPRGTPVLAGYSAAGRDPAAHGPDADRFDVTRPAREGAVRHLSLGHGVHYCLGAPLARMEAGVALERLFTRFPRLDLAVPEGELVRESSFVGNSVRTLPVCLGD
;
A
#
# COMPACT_ATOMS: atom_id res chain seq x y z
N MET A 1 -21.99 -10.95 -30.51
CA MET A 1 -20.99 -10.87 -29.43
C MET A 1 -19.79 -11.67 -29.90
N ASP A 2 -18.65 -11.04 -30.05
CA ASP A 2 -17.42 -11.71 -30.47
C ASP A 2 -16.98 -12.69 -29.36
N THR A 3 -17.02 -13.98 -29.63
CA THR A 3 -16.67 -15.06 -28.69
C THR A 3 -15.19 -15.46 -28.80
N SER A 4 -14.35 -14.61 -29.39
CA SER A 4 -12.92 -14.87 -29.44
C SER A 4 -12.37 -15.00 -28.01
N PRO A 5 -11.58 -16.03 -27.70
CA PRO A 5 -11.00 -16.17 -26.38
C PRO A 5 -10.13 -14.95 -26.06
N VAL A 6 -10.43 -14.25 -24.96
CA VAL A 6 -9.64 -13.11 -24.53
C VAL A 6 -8.27 -13.64 -24.12
N THR A 7 -7.23 -13.25 -24.84
CA THR A 7 -5.85 -13.61 -24.49
C THR A 7 -5.52 -13.01 -23.12
N PRO A 8 -5.10 -13.82 -22.13
CA PRO A 8 -4.76 -13.33 -20.81
C PRO A 8 -3.60 -12.31 -20.86
N HIS A 9 -3.71 -11.24 -20.08
CA HIS A 9 -2.67 -10.24 -19.97
C HIS A 9 -1.58 -10.73 -19.03
N ARG A 10 -0.34 -10.84 -19.51
CA ARG A 10 0.81 -11.21 -18.67
C ARG A 10 1.26 -10.00 -17.87
N LEU A 11 1.22 -10.13 -16.55
CA LEU A 11 1.75 -9.11 -15.64
C LEU A 11 3.28 -9.16 -15.65
N ASP A 12 3.91 -8.01 -15.85
CA ASP A 12 5.35 -7.88 -15.84
C ASP A 12 5.86 -7.81 -14.38
N PRO A 13 6.63 -8.81 -13.90
CA PRO A 13 7.19 -8.79 -12.55
C PRO A 13 8.22 -7.67 -12.35
N SER A 14 8.85 -7.17 -13.42
CA SER A 14 9.78 -6.06 -13.36
C SER A 14 9.08 -4.70 -13.17
N GLY A 15 7.76 -4.69 -13.24
CA GLY A 15 6.95 -3.48 -13.12
C GLY A 15 6.93 -2.65 -14.40
N GLY A 16 6.33 -1.47 -14.30
CA GLY A 16 6.15 -0.54 -15.41
C GLY A 16 5.07 0.47 -15.03
N CYS A 17 4.72 1.37 -15.95
CA CYS A 17 3.59 2.25 -15.73
C CYS A 17 2.27 1.46 -15.89
N PRO A 18 1.49 1.23 -14.81
CA PRO A 18 0.31 0.37 -14.90
C PRO A 18 -0.84 1.04 -15.67
N HIS A 19 -0.79 2.36 -15.83
CA HIS A 19 -1.96 3.14 -16.28
C HIS A 19 -2.36 2.85 -17.73
N ALA A 20 -1.40 2.74 -18.65
CA ALA A 20 -1.71 2.45 -20.08
C ALA A 20 -2.30 1.05 -20.25
N ASP A 21 -1.74 0.05 -19.57
CA ASP A 21 -2.28 -1.31 -19.59
C ASP A 21 -3.64 -1.40 -18.91
N ASN A 22 -3.80 -0.76 -17.76
CA ASN A 22 -5.08 -0.67 -17.06
C ASN A 22 -6.17 -0.03 -17.91
N ALA A 23 -5.88 1.09 -18.56
CA ALA A 23 -6.84 1.76 -19.45
C ALA A 23 -7.25 0.87 -20.64
N ARG A 24 -6.27 0.19 -21.26
CA ARG A 24 -6.51 -0.74 -22.37
C ARG A 24 -7.35 -1.95 -21.95
N LEU A 25 -7.09 -2.51 -20.78
CA LEU A 25 -7.83 -3.65 -20.23
C LEU A 25 -9.24 -3.22 -19.82
N LEU A 26 -9.36 -2.12 -19.08
CA LEU A 26 -10.64 -1.58 -18.60
C LEU A 26 -11.58 -1.17 -19.75
N ALA A 27 -11.04 -0.65 -20.85
CA ALA A 27 -11.82 -0.34 -22.06
C ALA A 27 -12.49 -1.57 -22.69
N ARG A 28 -12.00 -2.79 -22.38
CA ARG A 28 -12.58 -4.05 -22.88
C ARG A 28 -13.60 -4.63 -21.91
N ALA A 29 -13.27 -4.66 -20.60
CA ALA A 29 -14.13 -5.22 -19.58
C ALA A 29 -13.69 -4.76 -18.18
N ALA A 30 -14.64 -4.79 -17.21
CA ALA A 30 -14.38 -4.52 -15.82
C ALA A 30 -13.49 -5.59 -15.14
N LEU A 31 -13.35 -6.78 -15.74
CA LEU A 31 -12.47 -7.86 -15.32
C LEU A 31 -11.59 -8.31 -16.48
N ALA A 32 -10.34 -8.69 -16.17
CA ALA A 32 -9.42 -9.22 -17.18
C ALA A 32 -8.76 -10.51 -16.70
N PRO A 33 -8.67 -11.56 -17.54
CA PRO A 33 -7.80 -12.71 -17.27
C PRO A 33 -6.35 -12.25 -17.32
N VAL A 34 -5.56 -12.69 -16.33
CA VAL A 34 -4.14 -12.34 -16.18
C VAL A 34 -3.29 -13.60 -16.01
N VAL A 35 -2.02 -13.49 -16.39
CA VAL A 35 -0.98 -14.48 -16.07
C VAL A 35 0.00 -13.85 -15.09
N LEU A 36 0.06 -14.42 -13.90
CA LEU A 36 0.98 -14.07 -12.84
C LEU A 36 2.38 -14.66 -13.09
N PRO A 37 3.45 -14.19 -12.42
CA PRO A 37 4.75 -14.83 -12.45
C PRO A 37 4.65 -16.34 -12.21
N GLY A 38 5.48 -17.12 -12.90
CA GLY A 38 5.45 -18.59 -12.83
C GLY A 38 4.26 -19.23 -13.56
N ASP A 39 3.71 -18.53 -14.56
CA ASP A 39 2.61 -18.99 -15.42
C ASP A 39 1.31 -19.38 -14.68
N VAL A 40 1.09 -18.76 -13.52
CA VAL A 40 -0.12 -18.96 -12.73
C VAL A 40 -1.25 -18.10 -13.31
N GLU A 41 -2.32 -18.76 -13.76
CA GLU A 41 -3.52 -18.09 -14.26
C GLU A 41 -4.32 -17.44 -13.12
N GLY A 42 -4.85 -16.24 -13.37
CA GLY A 42 -5.64 -15.48 -12.41
C GLY A 42 -6.57 -14.50 -13.10
N MET A 43 -7.23 -13.69 -12.29
CA MET A 43 -8.11 -12.60 -12.77
C MET A 43 -7.70 -11.29 -12.09
N ALA A 44 -7.91 -10.17 -12.77
CA ALA A 44 -7.85 -8.83 -12.20
C ALA A 44 -9.24 -8.19 -12.27
N VAL A 45 -9.70 -7.62 -11.16
CA VAL A 45 -10.92 -6.79 -11.13
C VAL A 45 -10.49 -5.34 -11.24
N LEU A 46 -10.88 -4.66 -12.31
CA LEU A 46 -10.38 -3.35 -12.74
C LEU A 46 -11.41 -2.24 -12.58
N GLY A 47 -12.70 -2.52 -12.92
CA GLY A 47 -13.78 -1.54 -12.83
C GLY A 47 -14.14 -1.22 -11.40
N HIS A 48 -14.37 0.06 -11.09
CA HIS A 48 -14.63 0.56 -9.74
C HIS A 48 -15.81 -0.16 -9.05
N ASP A 49 -16.98 -0.21 -9.68
CA ASP A 49 -18.16 -0.80 -9.05
C ASP A 49 -18.03 -2.32 -8.91
N ALA A 50 -17.45 -3.00 -9.92
CA ALA A 50 -17.14 -4.42 -9.85
C ALA A 50 -16.13 -4.70 -8.71
N LEU A 51 -15.10 -3.87 -8.56
CA LEU A 51 -14.13 -4.02 -7.48
C LEU A 51 -14.77 -3.80 -6.11
N ARG A 52 -15.60 -2.79 -5.97
CA ARG A 52 -16.33 -2.51 -4.72
C ARG A 52 -17.23 -3.69 -4.32
N GLU A 53 -17.99 -4.24 -5.27
CA GLU A 53 -18.81 -5.43 -5.07
C GLU A 53 -17.95 -6.63 -4.67
N PHE A 54 -16.87 -6.90 -5.41
CA PHE A 54 -15.97 -8.03 -5.17
C PHE A 54 -15.31 -7.97 -3.78
N LEU A 55 -14.85 -6.78 -3.36
CA LEU A 55 -14.17 -6.59 -2.07
C LEU A 55 -15.09 -6.83 -0.86
N ALA A 56 -16.40 -6.64 -1.00
CA ALA A 56 -17.39 -6.84 0.04
C ALA A 56 -18.18 -8.16 -0.10
N HIS A 57 -17.92 -8.95 -1.16
CA HIS A 57 -18.72 -10.12 -1.47
C HIS A 57 -18.51 -11.24 -0.44
N PRO A 58 -19.58 -11.82 0.15
CA PRO A 58 -19.47 -12.80 1.24
C PRO A 58 -18.83 -14.11 0.81
N GLU A 59 -18.80 -14.40 -0.48
CA GLU A 59 -18.22 -15.62 -1.06
C GLU A 59 -16.83 -15.41 -1.64
N VAL A 60 -16.18 -14.30 -1.28
CA VAL A 60 -14.80 -13.99 -1.64
C VAL A 60 -13.93 -14.04 -0.39
N ALA A 61 -13.09 -15.08 -0.34
CA ALA A 61 -12.18 -15.35 0.77
C ALA A 61 -10.78 -14.77 0.52
N LYS A 62 -10.02 -14.58 1.60
CA LYS A 62 -8.62 -14.22 1.60
C LYS A 62 -7.68 -15.40 1.87
N ASN A 63 -8.19 -16.46 2.51
CA ASN A 63 -7.38 -17.59 2.93
C ASN A 63 -6.97 -18.47 1.75
N ALA A 64 -5.66 -18.75 1.64
CA ALA A 64 -5.08 -19.57 0.57
C ALA A 64 -5.56 -21.03 0.55
N ARG A 65 -6.27 -21.50 1.60
CA ARG A 65 -7.00 -22.80 1.54
C ARG A 65 -7.97 -22.88 0.37
N HIS A 66 -8.43 -21.75 -0.15
CA HIS A 66 -9.30 -21.66 -1.31
C HIS A 66 -8.56 -21.56 -2.65
N PHE A 67 -7.23 -21.35 -2.64
CA PHE A 67 -6.40 -21.25 -3.84
C PHE A 67 -6.22 -22.64 -4.49
N THR A 68 -7.00 -22.93 -5.53
CA THR A 68 -7.04 -24.24 -6.17
C THR A 68 -5.67 -24.67 -6.70
N ALA A 69 -4.96 -23.83 -7.44
CA ALA A 69 -3.68 -24.18 -8.03
C ALA A 69 -2.59 -24.48 -6.97
N LEU A 70 -2.62 -23.77 -5.83
CA LEU A 70 -1.69 -24.03 -4.71
C LEU A 70 -1.99 -25.39 -4.05
N ARG A 71 -3.27 -25.68 -3.80
CA ARG A 71 -3.69 -26.97 -3.20
C ARG A 71 -3.39 -28.18 -4.07
N GLU A 72 -3.43 -28.01 -5.38
CA GLU A 72 -3.13 -29.07 -6.36
C GLU A 72 -1.63 -29.18 -6.67
N GLY A 73 -0.76 -28.41 -6.01
CA GLY A 73 0.67 -28.44 -6.22
C GLY A 73 1.14 -27.85 -7.56
N ARG A 74 0.28 -27.11 -8.26
CA ARG A 74 0.61 -26.41 -9.52
C ARG A 74 1.39 -25.12 -9.28
N VAL A 75 1.41 -24.62 -8.03
CA VAL A 75 2.21 -23.47 -7.59
C VAL A 75 3.38 -24.00 -6.76
N THR A 76 4.61 -23.67 -7.13
CA THR A 76 5.82 -24.18 -6.47
C THR A 76 6.12 -23.43 -5.16
N ALA A 77 6.86 -24.07 -4.26
CA ALA A 77 7.31 -23.44 -2.99
C ALA A 77 8.19 -22.19 -3.21
N GLY A 78 8.81 -22.05 -4.39
CA GLY A 78 9.61 -20.88 -4.78
C GLY A 78 8.81 -19.79 -5.53
N TRP A 79 7.49 -19.88 -5.56
CA TRP A 79 6.68 -18.87 -6.24
C TRP A 79 6.85 -17.48 -5.61
N PRO A 80 7.22 -16.43 -6.38
CA PRO A 80 7.56 -15.12 -5.83
C PRO A 80 6.44 -14.47 -5.00
N LEU A 81 5.18 -14.81 -5.29
CA LEU A 81 4.01 -14.23 -4.62
C LEU A 81 3.46 -15.12 -3.47
N LEU A 82 4.16 -16.21 -3.13
CA LEU A 82 3.67 -17.16 -2.13
C LEU A 82 3.44 -16.51 -0.77
N THR A 83 4.32 -15.62 -0.35
CA THR A 83 4.20 -14.88 0.93
C THR A 83 2.88 -14.10 1.01
N PHE A 84 2.48 -13.44 -0.08
CA PHE A 84 1.19 -12.71 -0.12
C PHE A 84 -0.02 -13.63 0.03
N ALA A 85 0.09 -14.88 -0.41
CA ALA A 85 -0.98 -15.87 -0.30
C ALA A 85 -1.04 -16.55 1.07
N THR A 86 0.13 -16.81 1.69
CA THR A 86 0.26 -17.74 2.83
C THR A 86 0.64 -17.09 4.15
N VAL A 87 0.90 -15.77 4.21
CA VAL A 87 1.16 -15.09 5.47
C VAL A 87 0.00 -15.29 6.44
N HIS A 88 0.30 -15.75 7.67
CA HIS A 88 -0.71 -15.93 8.70
C HIS A 88 -1.01 -14.60 9.41
N GLY A 89 -2.29 -14.26 9.48
CA GLY A 89 -2.71 -13.04 10.18
C GLY A 89 -4.04 -12.49 9.69
N MET A 90 -4.38 -11.31 10.17
CA MET A 90 -5.65 -10.63 9.90
C MET A 90 -5.93 -10.43 8.40
N THR A 91 -4.90 -10.23 7.59
CA THR A 91 -5.04 -9.95 6.15
C THR A 91 -5.43 -11.16 5.30
N THR A 92 -5.17 -12.37 5.80
CA THR A 92 -5.44 -13.65 5.13
C THR A 92 -6.46 -14.51 5.87
N ALA A 93 -6.97 -14.03 6.99
CA ALA A 93 -8.04 -14.66 7.74
C ALA A 93 -9.42 -14.30 7.15
N ASP A 94 -10.40 -15.18 7.34
CA ASP A 94 -11.78 -14.99 6.92
C ASP A 94 -12.74 -15.21 8.11
N GLY A 95 -14.00 -14.76 7.97
CA GLY A 95 -15.09 -15.07 8.88
C GLY A 95 -14.82 -14.68 10.34
N GLU A 96 -14.96 -15.64 11.26
CA GLU A 96 -14.80 -15.43 12.71
C GLU A 96 -13.34 -15.13 13.09
N ASP A 97 -12.39 -15.86 12.51
CA ASP A 97 -10.97 -15.64 12.76
C ASP A 97 -10.56 -14.21 12.40
N HIS A 98 -10.99 -13.73 11.24
CA HIS A 98 -10.76 -12.34 10.84
C HIS A 98 -11.37 -11.35 11.83
N ARG A 99 -12.66 -11.57 12.23
CA ARG A 99 -13.35 -10.66 13.16
C ARG A 99 -12.63 -10.59 14.50
N ARG A 100 -12.21 -11.75 15.05
CA ARG A 100 -11.45 -11.84 16.30
C ARG A 100 -10.14 -11.08 16.22
N LEU A 101 -9.30 -11.40 15.24
CA LEU A 101 -7.99 -10.75 15.06
C LEU A 101 -8.15 -9.24 14.82
N ARG A 102 -9.11 -8.85 13.97
CA ARG A 102 -9.39 -7.44 13.68
C ARG A 102 -9.82 -6.68 14.93
N SER A 103 -10.68 -7.28 15.77
CA SER A 103 -11.14 -6.68 17.03
C SER A 103 -9.97 -6.44 17.99
N LEU A 104 -9.11 -7.45 18.20
CA LEU A 104 -7.94 -7.34 19.07
C LEU A 104 -6.97 -6.23 18.62
N VAL A 105 -6.65 -6.21 17.31
CA VAL A 105 -5.74 -5.21 16.75
C VAL A 105 -6.36 -3.81 16.78
N SER A 106 -7.66 -3.67 16.47
CA SER A 106 -8.34 -2.36 16.46
C SER A 106 -8.44 -1.72 17.85
N ARG A 107 -8.50 -2.54 18.92
CA ARG A 107 -8.48 -2.04 20.32
C ARG A 107 -7.12 -1.42 20.68
N ALA A 108 -6.05 -1.96 20.13
CA ALA A 108 -4.71 -1.42 20.32
C ALA A 108 -4.41 -0.24 19.37
N PHE A 109 -4.87 -0.32 18.11
CA PHE A 109 -4.65 0.69 17.08
C PHE A 109 -5.89 1.59 16.91
N THR A 110 -6.02 2.60 17.76
CA THR A 110 -7.17 3.50 17.81
C THR A 110 -6.90 4.84 17.10
N ALA A 111 -7.98 5.53 16.66
CA ALA A 111 -7.87 6.87 16.09
C ALA A 111 -7.20 7.86 17.07
N ARG A 112 -7.47 7.74 18.38
CA ARG A 112 -6.83 8.56 19.41
C ARG A 112 -5.32 8.33 19.42
N ARG A 113 -4.85 7.08 19.42
CA ARG A 113 -3.40 6.76 19.41
C ARG A 113 -2.72 7.27 18.14
N VAL A 114 -3.42 7.23 17.00
CA VAL A 114 -2.92 7.82 15.76
C VAL A 114 -2.75 9.34 15.90
N GLU A 115 -3.72 10.04 16.48
CA GLU A 115 -3.62 11.49 16.66
C GLU A 115 -2.54 11.89 17.69
N GLU A 116 -2.30 11.06 18.71
CA GLU A 116 -1.22 11.25 19.67
C GLU A 116 0.19 11.14 19.03
N LEU A 117 0.31 10.54 17.84
CA LEU A 117 1.57 10.51 17.07
C LEU A 117 1.83 11.80 16.28
N ARG A 118 0.83 12.65 16.05
CA ARG A 118 0.96 13.85 15.20
C ARG A 118 2.16 14.73 15.56
N PRO A 119 2.40 15.10 16.84
CA PRO A 119 3.56 15.95 17.18
C PRO A 119 4.88 15.28 16.79
N ARG A 120 4.94 13.96 16.91
CA ARG A 120 6.14 13.20 16.55
C ARG A 120 6.34 13.10 15.04
N VAL A 121 5.26 12.92 14.28
CA VAL A 121 5.30 12.98 12.80
C VAL A 121 5.80 14.36 12.34
N GLU A 122 5.32 15.43 12.96
CA GLU A 122 5.76 16.79 12.66
C GLU A 122 7.25 17.02 12.98
N GLU A 123 7.73 16.54 14.11
CA GLU A 123 9.14 16.62 14.51
C GLU A 123 10.04 15.83 13.55
N LEU A 124 9.69 14.57 13.24
CA LEU A 124 10.41 13.76 12.27
C LEU A 124 10.43 14.43 10.89
N THR A 125 9.28 14.96 10.46
CA THR A 125 9.18 15.67 9.18
C THR A 125 10.12 16.87 9.16
N ALA A 126 10.16 17.68 10.20
CA ALA A 126 11.05 18.86 10.28
C ALA A 126 12.53 18.46 10.18
N SER A 127 12.95 17.43 10.94
CA SER A 127 14.33 16.92 10.87
C SER A 127 14.69 16.37 9.48
N LEU A 128 13.76 15.66 8.83
CA LEU A 128 14.00 15.09 7.50
C LEU A 128 14.03 16.15 6.39
N LEU A 129 13.34 17.29 6.57
CA LEU A 129 13.47 18.43 5.65
C LEU A 129 14.86 19.07 5.73
N GLU A 130 15.46 19.13 6.93
CA GLU A 130 16.85 19.58 7.09
C GLU A 130 17.85 18.59 6.46
N ASP A 131 17.57 17.28 6.58
CA ASP A 131 18.41 16.25 5.93
C ASP A 131 18.32 16.33 4.40
N LEU A 132 17.14 16.58 3.86
CA LEU A 132 16.90 16.77 2.43
C LEU A 132 17.65 18.00 1.89
N GLU A 133 17.60 19.11 2.62
CA GLU A 133 18.32 20.36 2.27
C GLU A 133 19.82 20.14 2.26
N ARG A 134 20.37 19.53 3.32
CA ARG A 134 21.81 19.18 3.38
C ARG A 134 22.23 18.23 2.25
N ALA A 135 21.36 17.27 1.88
CA ALA A 135 21.64 16.38 0.76
C ALA A 135 21.66 17.13 -0.57
N ALA A 136 20.74 18.08 -0.79
CA ALA A 136 20.73 18.91 -1.98
C ALA A 136 21.97 19.82 -2.06
N GLU A 137 22.36 20.46 -0.96
CA GLU A 137 23.59 21.28 -0.89
C GLU A 137 24.84 20.47 -1.23
N ALA A 138 24.91 19.22 -0.78
CA ALA A 138 26.05 18.34 -1.01
C ALA A 138 26.14 17.83 -2.46
N ASP A 139 25.04 17.82 -3.21
CA ASP A 139 24.95 17.29 -4.58
C ASP A 139 24.47 18.35 -5.59
N GLY A 140 25.03 19.56 -5.50
CA GLY A 140 24.83 20.60 -6.51
C GLY A 140 23.41 21.13 -6.63
N GLY A 141 22.60 21.05 -5.58
CA GLY A 141 21.23 21.55 -5.55
C GLY A 141 20.16 20.48 -5.83
N VAL A 142 20.56 19.23 -6.03
CA VAL A 142 19.66 18.09 -6.29
C VAL A 142 19.69 17.11 -5.14
N ALA A 143 18.53 16.63 -4.71
CA ALA A 143 18.43 15.53 -3.74
C ALA A 143 17.43 14.45 -4.18
N ASP A 144 17.66 13.20 -3.79
CA ASP A 144 16.65 12.15 -3.92
C ASP A 144 15.64 12.25 -2.78
N LEU A 145 14.48 12.86 -3.05
CA LEU A 145 13.41 13.04 -2.08
C LEU A 145 12.93 11.71 -1.51
N ARG A 146 12.85 10.67 -2.33
CA ARG A 146 12.43 9.36 -1.86
C ARG A 146 13.37 8.83 -0.77
N ARG A 147 14.68 8.91 -1.00
CA ARG A 147 15.70 8.42 -0.08
C ARG A 147 15.81 9.25 1.21
N HIS A 148 15.78 10.58 1.08
CA HIS A 148 16.09 11.46 2.19
C HIS A 148 14.87 11.94 2.97
N PHE A 149 13.67 11.78 2.41
CA PHE A 149 12.43 12.26 3.04
C PHE A 149 11.31 11.21 3.08
N ALA A 150 10.83 10.76 1.90
CA ALA A 150 9.61 9.94 1.83
C ALA A 150 9.77 8.55 2.43
N LEU A 151 10.97 7.95 2.39
CA LEU A 151 11.23 6.62 2.95
C LEU A 151 11.47 6.65 4.47
N PRO A 152 12.34 7.54 5.02
CA PRO A 152 12.63 7.52 6.45
C PRO A 152 11.45 7.96 7.32
N LEU A 153 10.52 8.77 6.81
CA LEU A 153 9.39 9.26 7.60
C LEU A 153 8.46 8.13 8.06
N PRO A 154 7.77 7.38 7.19
CA PRO A 154 6.86 6.32 7.64
C PRO A 154 7.59 5.17 8.33
N MET A 155 8.83 4.88 7.98
CA MET A 155 9.65 3.90 8.71
C MET A 155 9.93 4.36 10.14
N GLY A 156 10.25 5.63 10.35
CA GLY A 156 10.44 6.22 11.67
C GLY A 156 9.16 6.13 12.50
N VAL A 157 8.02 6.52 11.91
CA VAL A 157 6.72 6.53 12.59
C VAL A 157 6.27 5.12 12.99
N ILE A 158 6.34 4.14 12.06
CA ILE A 158 5.91 2.77 12.37
C ILE A 158 6.84 2.11 13.42
N CYS A 159 8.14 2.34 13.35
CA CYS A 159 9.08 1.84 14.35
C CYS A 159 8.80 2.43 15.74
N GLU A 160 8.48 3.70 15.81
CA GLU A 160 8.15 4.37 17.05
C GLU A 160 6.82 3.89 17.64
N LEU A 161 5.80 3.78 16.79
CA LEU A 161 4.51 3.21 17.15
C LEU A 161 4.63 1.79 17.73
N LEU A 162 5.50 0.96 17.15
CA LEU A 162 5.75 -0.41 17.59
C LEU A 162 6.74 -0.54 18.76
N GLY A 163 7.33 0.58 19.22
CA GLY A 163 8.35 0.55 20.27
C GLY A 163 9.67 -0.10 19.83
N VAL A 164 10.03 0.06 18.55
CA VAL A 164 11.28 -0.47 17.99
C VAL A 164 12.45 0.46 18.35
N ASP A 165 13.47 -0.09 18.98
CA ASP A 165 14.67 0.68 19.30
C ASP A 165 15.40 1.15 18.02
N PRO A 166 16.02 2.34 18.03
CA PRO A 166 16.61 2.96 16.84
C PRO A 166 17.59 2.06 16.08
N GLU A 167 18.34 1.22 16.80
CA GLU A 167 19.35 0.31 16.23
C GLU A 167 18.77 -0.74 15.27
N TYR A 168 17.48 -1.10 15.40
CA TYR A 168 16.81 -2.08 14.52
C TYR A 168 16.17 -1.47 13.30
N ARG A 169 15.97 -0.14 13.23
CA ARG A 169 15.20 0.54 12.18
C ARG A 169 15.72 0.26 10.78
N GLU A 170 17.04 0.45 10.57
CA GLU A 170 17.65 0.21 9.25
C GLU A 170 17.61 -1.28 8.84
N ARG A 171 17.79 -2.18 9.79
CA ARG A 171 17.67 -3.62 9.54
C ARG A 171 16.26 -4.00 9.16
N LEU A 172 15.24 -3.50 9.86
CA LEU A 172 13.83 -3.74 9.55
C LEU A 172 13.46 -3.16 8.19
N ARG A 173 13.91 -1.94 7.87
CA ARG A 173 13.69 -1.33 6.56
C ARG A 173 14.20 -2.22 5.42
N ARG A 174 15.45 -2.66 5.50
CA ARG A 174 16.05 -3.52 4.48
C ARG A 174 15.31 -4.85 4.33
N LEU A 175 15.00 -5.50 5.46
CA LEU A 175 14.33 -6.80 5.45
C LEU A 175 12.90 -6.70 4.90
N SER A 176 12.14 -5.67 5.29
CA SER A 176 10.76 -5.49 4.82
C SER A 176 10.71 -5.20 3.32
N SER A 177 11.60 -4.36 2.78
CA SER A 177 11.69 -4.13 1.33
C SER A 177 12.04 -5.40 0.55
N GLN A 178 12.92 -6.25 1.08
CA GLN A 178 13.25 -7.54 0.46
C GLN A 178 12.06 -8.52 0.46
N VAL A 179 11.23 -8.51 1.49
CA VAL A 179 10.05 -9.41 1.58
C VAL A 179 8.99 -9.06 0.54
N VAL A 180 8.85 -7.80 0.17
CA VAL A 180 7.83 -7.35 -0.81
C VAL A 180 8.35 -7.21 -2.24
N ALA A 181 9.67 -7.34 -2.46
CA ALA A 181 10.27 -7.29 -3.79
C ALA A 181 9.80 -8.47 -4.64
N THR A 182 9.45 -8.20 -5.91
CA THR A 182 8.99 -9.21 -6.85
C THR A 182 10.08 -9.70 -7.81
N ASP A 183 11.25 -9.05 -7.79
CA ASP A 183 12.43 -9.32 -8.61
C ASP A 183 13.59 -9.97 -7.82
N ILE A 184 13.38 -10.33 -6.57
CA ILE A 184 14.37 -10.99 -5.69
C ILE A 184 14.37 -12.53 -5.88
N ALA A 185 15.53 -13.17 -5.66
CA ALA A 185 15.60 -14.62 -5.68
C ALA A 185 14.77 -15.25 -4.54
N PRO A 186 14.02 -16.35 -4.77
CA PRO A 186 13.13 -16.95 -3.78
C PRO A 186 13.81 -17.27 -2.44
N GLN A 187 15.06 -17.78 -2.48
CA GLN A 187 15.81 -18.10 -1.27
C GLN A 187 16.13 -16.85 -0.43
N ASP A 188 16.38 -15.70 -1.07
CA ASP A 188 16.70 -14.44 -0.40
C ASP A 188 15.44 -13.84 0.23
N ALA A 189 14.28 -13.93 -0.44
CA ALA A 189 13.00 -13.53 0.12
C ALA A 189 12.64 -14.36 1.37
N VAL A 190 12.85 -15.67 1.33
CA VAL A 190 12.63 -16.57 2.48
C VAL A 190 13.58 -16.22 3.64
N ALA A 191 14.87 -15.97 3.35
CA ALA A 191 15.83 -15.56 4.35
C ALA A 191 15.47 -14.21 4.98
N ALA A 192 15.10 -13.22 4.17
CA ALA A 192 14.67 -11.91 4.65
C ALA A 192 13.43 -12.00 5.56
N ASN A 193 12.43 -12.82 5.17
CA ASN A 193 11.23 -13.03 5.99
C ASN A 193 11.56 -13.69 7.33
N ARG A 194 12.39 -14.75 7.33
CA ARG A 194 12.84 -15.40 8.57
C ARG A 194 13.55 -14.42 9.50
N ASP A 195 14.46 -13.61 8.96
CA ASP A 195 15.26 -12.66 9.73
C ASP A 195 14.38 -11.50 10.24
N LEU A 196 13.38 -11.05 9.48
CA LEU A 196 12.37 -10.09 9.90
C LEU A 196 11.56 -10.62 11.09
N VAL A 197 11.04 -11.83 10.97
CA VAL A 197 10.31 -12.54 12.05
C VAL A 197 11.17 -12.65 13.32
N ALA A 198 12.46 -13.01 13.20
CA ALA A 198 13.36 -13.15 14.34
C ALA A 198 13.59 -11.82 15.08
N VAL A 199 13.76 -10.71 14.35
CA VAL A 199 13.91 -9.38 14.96
C VAL A 199 12.64 -8.98 15.69
N LEU A 200 11.47 -9.14 15.07
CA LEU A 200 10.19 -8.76 15.68
C LEU A 200 9.81 -9.65 16.87
N ALA A 201 10.18 -10.94 16.84
CA ALA A 201 10.03 -11.83 17.99
C ALA A 201 10.88 -11.38 19.18
N GLY A 202 12.11 -10.92 18.94
CA GLY A 202 12.96 -10.35 19.99
C GLY A 202 12.36 -9.08 20.61
N ILE A 203 11.81 -8.18 19.78
CA ILE A 203 11.13 -6.96 20.25
C ILE A 203 9.89 -7.33 21.07
N ALA A 204 9.06 -8.25 20.59
CA ALA A 204 7.87 -8.71 21.33
C ALA A 204 8.23 -9.32 22.69
N ALA A 205 9.29 -10.15 22.76
CA ALA A 205 9.78 -10.72 24.03
C ALA A 205 10.25 -9.64 24.99
N ALA A 206 11.03 -8.66 24.53
CA ALA A 206 11.48 -7.54 25.35
C ALA A 206 10.31 -6.70 25.89
N ARG A 207 9.26 -6.47 25.09
CA ARG A 207 8.05 -5.74 25.51
C ARG A 207 7.15 -6.56 26.43
N ALA A 208 7.15 -7.89 26.33
CA ALA A 208 6.47 -8.76 27.28
C ALA A 208 7.10 -8.70 28.67
N GLU A 209 8.44 -8.60 28.75
CA GLU A 209 9.16 -8.46 30.01
C GLU A 209 9.08 -7.04 30.59
N ARG A 210 9.14 -6.03 29.72
CA ARG A 210 9.15 -4.60 30.09
C ARG A 210 8.15 -3.85 29.22
N PRO A 211 6.85 -3.86 29.55
CA PRO A 211 5.82 -3.15 28.82
C PRO A 211 6.07 -1.64 28.78
N GLY A 212 5.86 -1.03 27.59
CA GLY A 212 5.90 0.40 27.35
C GLY A 212 4.52 0.95 26.94
N GLU A 213 4.51 2.21 26.53
CA GLU A 213 3.30 2.87 25.97
C GLU A 213 3.10 2.59 24.45
N ASP A 214 3.96 1.74 23.87
CA ASP A 214 3.95 1.37 22.47
C ASP A 214 2.82 0.39 22.11
N LEU A 215 2.60 0.25 20.78
CA LEU A 215 1.56 -0.61 20.24
C LEU A 215 1.86 -2.10 20.47
N THR A 216 3.13 -2.52 20.46
CA THR A 216 3.50 -3.92 20.73
C THR A 216 3.08 -4.33 22.14
N SER A 217 3.35 -3.49 23.14
CA SER A 217 2.89 -3.67 24.52
C SER A 217 1.35 -3.72 24.61
N ALA A 218 0.67 -2.83 23.88
CA ALA A 218 -0.80 -2.81 23.84
C ALA A 218 -1.39 -4.06 23.17
N LEU A 219 -0.76 -4.58 22.10
CA LEU A 219 -1.18 -5.83 21.45
C LEU A 219 -1.00 -7.05 22.36
N ILE A 220 0.11 -7.10 23.10
CA ILE A 220 0.36 -8.15 24.10
C ILE A 220 -0.70 -8.12 25.22
N ALA A 221 -1.12 -6.94 25.63
CA ALA A 221 -2.13 -6.74 26.68
C ALA A 221 -3.57 -6.89 26.18
N ALA A 222 -3.82 -6.78 24.87
CA ALA A 222 -5.17 -6.78 24.29
C ALA A 222 -5.95 -8.06 24.59
N ARG A 223 -7.25 -7.90 24.94
CA ARG A 223 -8.20 -8.99 25.16
C ARG A 223 -9.46 -8.68 24.35
N ASP A 224 -10.10 -9.68 23.80
CA ASP A 224 -11.44 -9.56 23.23
C ASP A 224 -12.53 -9.62 24.30
N GLU A 225 -13.81 -9.66 23.88
CA GLU A 225 -14.96 -9.71 24.81
C GLU A 225 -15.05 -11.03 25.58
N ALA A 226 -14.49 -12.11 25.03
CA ALA A 226 -14.41 -13.42 25.67
C ALA A 226 -13.16 -13.58 26.56
N GLY A 227 -12.27 -12.57 26.58
CA GLY A 227 -11.00 -12.60 27.30
C GLY A 227 -9.86 -13.26 26.51
N ASP A 228 -10.08 -13.59 25.24
CA ASP A 228 -9.06 -14.17 24.36
C ASP A 228 -8.02 -13.13 23.97
N ARG A 229 -6.85 -13.59 23.53
CA ARG A 229 -5.69 -12.77 23.17
C ARG A 229 -5.04 -13.27 21.88
N LEU A 230 -4.14 -12.47 21.32
CA LEU A 230 -3.27 -12.94 20.26
C LEU A 230 -2.35 -14.05 20.77
N SER A 231 -2.26 -15.15 20.02
CA SER A 231 -1.18 -16.12 20.22
C SER A 231 0.16 -15.46 19.85
N GLN A 232 1.29 -16.09 20.21
CA GLN A 232 2.61 -15.59 19.86
C GLN A 232 2.78 -15.50 18.32
N GLU A 233 2.30 -16.49 17.59
CA GLU A 233 2.35 -16.49 16.13
C GLU A 233 1.50 -15.36 15.52
N GLU A 234 0.28 -15.17 16.01
CA GLU A 234 -0.62 -14.09 15.58
C GLU A 234 -0.05 -12.70 15.91
N LEU A 235 0.59 -12.54 17.07
CA LEU A 235 1.27 -11.30 17.45
C LEU A 235 2.42 -11.00 16.48
N ILE A 236 3.32 -11.95 16.26
CA ILE A 236 4.46 -11.76 15.35
C ILE A 236 3.97 -11.49 13.92
N GLY A 237 2.99 -12.26 13.42
CA GLY A 237 2.37 -12.03 12.12
C GLY A 237 1.76 -10.63 12.00
N THR A 238 1.14 -10.13 13.07
CA THR A 238 0.60 -8.76 13.14
C THR A 238 1.71 -7.71 13.07
N LEU A 239 2.82 -7.90 13.79
CA LEU A 239 3.97 -6.97 13.75
C LEU A 239 4.65 -6.97 12.36
N VAL A 240 4.83 -8.14 11.75
CA VAL A 240 5.34 -8.26 10.37
C VAL A 240 4.45 -7.49 9.41
N LEU A 241 3.13 -7.71 9.49
CA LEU A 241 2.17 -6.98 8.68
C LEU A 241 2.29 -5.47 8.86
N MET A 242 2.37 -4.99 10.10
CA MET A 242 2.43 -3.56 10.40
C MET A 242 3.71 -2.91 9.87
N ILE A 243 4.85 -3.57 9.98
CA ILE A 243 6.11 -3.07 9.42
C ILE A 243 6.03 -2.98 7.89
N ILE A 244 5.57 -4.03 7.21
CA ILE A 244 5.52 -4.06 5.75
C ILE A 244 4.47 -3.07 5.21
N ALA A 245 3.25 -3.15 5.72
CA ALA A 245 2.15 -2.33 5.22
C ALA A 245 2.24 -0.86 5.65
N GLY A 246 2.85 -0.59 6.80
CA GLY A 246 2.87 0.75 7.40
C GLY A 246 3.85 1.71 6.76
N HIS A 247 4.95 1.23 6.17
CA HIS A 247 5.93 2.17 5.59
C HIS A 247 5.93 2.22 4.07
N GLU A 248 5.91 1.08 3.38
CA GLU A 248 6.06 1.03 1.92
C GLU A 248 4.93 1.76 1.18
N THR A 249 3.70 1.60 1.65
CA THR A 249 2.53 2.23 1.02
C THR A 249 2.50 3.74 1.23
N THR A 250 2.86 4.22 2.41
CA THR A 250 2.92 5.66 2.72
C THR A 250 4.10 6.34 2.03
N LEU A 251 5.26 5.68 1.96
CA LEU A 251 6.40 6.08 1.16
C LEU A 251 5.99 6.32 -0.30
N ASN A 252 5.30 5.35 -0.91
CA ASN A 252 4.83 5.45 -2.28
C ASN A 252 3.78 6.56 -2.44
N LEU A 253 2.88 6.73 -1.47
CA LEU A 253 1.88 7.80 -1.47
C LEU A 253 2.52 9.20 -1.49
N ILE A 254 3.48 9.45 -0.60
CA ILE A 254 4.20 10.74 -0.53
C ILE A 254 4.98 10.98 -1.84
N THR A 255 5.71 9.97 -2.32
CA THR A 255 6.49 10.05 -3.56
C THR A 255 5.60 10.38 -4.76
N ASN A 256 4.46 9.68 -4.89
CA ASN A 256 3.51 9.86 -6.00
C ASN A 256 2.83 11.24 -5.91
N ALA A 257 2.49 11.72 -4.71
CA ALA A 257 1.88 13.03 -4.49
C ALA A 257 2.84 14.16 -4.90
N VAL A 258 4.12 14.09 -4.48
CA VAL A 258 5.12 15.09 -4.87
C VAL A 258 5.32 15.09 -6.38
N ARG A 259 5.46 13.91 -7.00
CA ARG A 259 5.58 13.78 -8.46
C ARG A 259 4.37 14.36 -9.18
N ALA A 260 3.16 14.09 -8.70
CA ALA A 260 1.92 14.61 -9.28
C ALA A 260 1.86 16.14 -9.19
N LEU A 261 2.21 16.72 -8.03
CA LEU A 261 2.19 18.18 -7.83
C LEU A 261 3.29 18.91 -8.64
N CYS A 262 4.47 18.31 -8.82
CA CYS A 262 5.48 18.85 -9.73
C CYS A 262 5.01 18.83 -11.19
N GLY A 263 4.34 17.75 -11.62
CA GLY A 263 3.78 17.64 -12.97
C GLY A 263 2.52 18.49 -13.22
N HIS A 264 1.85 18.99 -12.17
CA HIS A 264 0.61 19.76 -12.23
C HIS A 264 0.71 20.99 -11.33
N ARG A 265 1.55 21.95 -11.73
CA ARG A 265 1.82 23.17 -10.94
C ARG A 265 0.58 23.99 -10.62
N ASP A 266 -0.39 24.04 -11.53
CA ASP A 266 -1.71 24.66 -11.33
C ASP A 266 -2.46 24.06 -10.14
N GLN A 267 -2.31 22.76 -9.89
CA GLN A 267 -2.91 22.07 -8.76
C GLN A 267 -2.16 22.38 -7.44
N LEU A 268 -0.85 22.47 -7.48
CA LEU A 268 -0.06 22.92 -6.33
C LEU A 268 -0.40 24.36 -5.96
N ASP A 269 -0.52 25.26 -6.94
CA ASP A 269 -0.87 26.66 -6.72
C ASP A 269 -2.27 26.79 -6.06
N LEU A 270 -3.24 25.94 -6.42
CA LEU A 270 -4.54 25.88 -5.75
C LEU A 270 -4.40 25.53 -4.25
N VAL A 271 -3.56 24.57 -3.91
CA VAL A 271 -3.36 24.15 -2.52
C VAL A 271 -2.62 25.22 -1.71
N LEU A 272 -1.54 25.80 -2.27
CA LEU A 272 -0.79 26.87 -1.63
C LEU A 272 -1.64 28.15 -1.46
N GLY A 273 -2.57 28.41 -2.39
CA GLY A 273 -3.55 29.49 -2.33
C GLY A 273 -4.79 29.19 -1.50
N ALA A 274 -4.83 28.07 -0.75
CA ALA A 274 -5.96 27.62 0.06
C ALA A 274 -7.27 27.36 -0.73
N GLY A 275 -7.18 27.12 -2.04
CA GLY A 275 -8.30 26.69 -2.88
C GLY A 275 -8.62 25.20 -2.78
N ALA A 276 -7.70 24.41 -2.21
CA ALA A 276 -7.85 23.00 -1.83
C ALA A 276 -7.00 22.71 -0.60
N SER A 277 -7.25 21.59 0.08
CA SER A 277 -6.49 21.18 1.28
C SER A 277 -5.44 20.11 0.96
N TRP A 278 -4.45 19.95 1.85
CA TRP A 278 -3.48 18.85 1.76
C TRP A 278 -4.17 17.48 1.90
N ALA A 279 -5.29 17.41 2.60
CA ALA A 279 -6.11 16.20 2.65
C ALA A 279 -6.71 15.86 1.28
N ASP A 280 -7.14 16.87 0.49
CA ASP A 280 -7.63 16.65 -0.87
C ASP A 280 -6.51 16.16 -1.80
N VAL A 281 -5.28 16.65 -1.65
CA VAL A 281 -4.10 16.13 -2.38
C VAL A 281 -3.90 14.64 -2.07
N VAL A 282 -3.99 14.24 -0.81
CA VAL A 282 -3.83 12.85 -0.38
C VAL A 282 -4.92 11.96 -1.00
N GLU A 283 -6.20 12.37 -0.92
CA GLU A 283 -7.32 11.60 -1.47
C GLU A 283 -7.23 11.49 -3.00
N GLU A 284 -6.89 12.59 -3.68
CA GLU A 284 -6.73 12.57 -5.13
C GLU A 284 -5.52 11.75 -5.59
N THR A 285 -4.41 11.78 -4.86
CA THR A 285 -3.26 10.92 -5.14
C THR A 285 -3.62 9.44 -4.95
N LEU A 286 -4.32 9.09 -3.87
CA LEU A 286 -4.83 7.74 -3.63
C LEU A 286 -5.76 7.26 -4.77
N ARG A 287 -6.55 8.17 -5.35
CA ARG A 287 -7.39 7.87 -6.49
C ARG A 287 -6.56 7.73 -7.78
N TRP A 288 -5.81 8.78 -8.13
CA TRP A 288 -5.20 8.96 -9.45
C TRP A 288 -3.95 8.13 -9.67
N ASP A 289 -3.11 7.99 -8.62
CA ASP A 289 -1.85 7.24 -8.67
C ASP A 289 -1.64 6.44 -7.39
N ALA A 290 -2.57 5.50 -7.16
CA ALA A 290 -2.60 4.66 -5.97
C ALA A 290 -1.24 4.03 -5.66
N PRO A 291 -0.75 4.07 -4.41
CA PRO A 291 0.54 3.49 -4.02
C PRO A 291 0.62 1.97 -4.18
N VAL A 292 -0.54 1.31 -4.29
CA VAL A 292 -0.69 -0.10 -4.61
C VAL A 292 -1.50 -0.22 -5.89
N SER A 293 -0.90 -0.79 -6.95
CA SER A 293 -1.56 -0.98 -8.23
C SER A 293 -2.49 -2.17 -8.22
N TYR A 294 -1.95 -3.35 -7.90
CA TYR A 294 -2.70 -4.60 -7.80
C TYR A 294 -2.46 -5.26 -6.44
N PHE A 295 -3.51 -5.44 -5.65
CA PHE A 295 -3.37 -6.09 -4.35
C PHE A 295 -3.73 -7.58 -4.42
N PRO A 296 -2.79 -8.51 -4.16
CA PRO A 296 -3.04 -9.95 -4.11
C PRO A 296 -3.53 -10.39 -2.73
N PHE A 297 -4.17 -11.49 -2.54
CA PHE A 297 -5.05 -12.23 -3.41
C PHE A 297 -6.40 -12.36 -2.73
N ARG A 298 -7.45 -12.60 -3.53
CA ARG A 298 -8.73 -13.06 -3.02
C ARG A 298 -9.19 -14.25 -3.86
N TYR A 299 -10.02 -15.11 -3.30
CA TYR A 299 -10.42 -16.37 -3.91
C TYR A 299 -11.93 -16.55 -3.80
N PRO A 300 -12.69 -16.66 -4.91
CA PRO A 300 -14.07 -17.09 -4.85
C PRO A 300 -14.17 -18.49 -4.26
N VAL A 301 -15.07 -18.70 -3.28
CA VAL A 301 -15.27 -20.02 -2.65
C VAL A 301 -16.16 -20.94 -3.48
N ARG A 302 -16.87 -20.39 -4.47
CA ARG A 302 -17.60 -21.06 -5.54
C ARG A 302 -17.48 -20.23 -6.82
N ASP A 303 -17.97 -20.71 -7.96
CA ASP A 303 -18.02 -19.92 -9.18
C ASP A 303 -18.82 -18.64 -8.92
N LEU A 304 -18.25 -17.51 -9.24
CA LEU A 304 -18.81 -16.17 -8.98
C LEU A 304 -19.01 -15.43 -10.29
N THR A 305 -20.23 -14.95 -10.54
CA THR A 305 -20.48 -14.05 -11.67
C THR A 305 -20.40 -12.60 -11.19
N LEU A 306 -19.48 -11.83 -11.79
CA LEU A 306 -19.24 -10.42 -11.46
C LEU A 306 -19.17 -9.61 -12.75
N ALA A 307 -19.96 -8.54 -12.85
CA ALA A 307 -20.04 -7.70 -14.05
C ALA A 307 -20.19 -8.52 -15.36
N GLY A 308 -21.00 -9.60 -15.33
CA GLY A 308 -21.23 -10.49 -16.47
C GLY A 308 -20.12 -11.51 -16.78
N THR A 309 -19.03 -11.52 -16.01
CA THR A 309 -17.91 -12.46 -16.17
C THR A 309 -17.93 -13.51 -15.05
N VAL A 310 -17.78 -14.79 -15.42
CA VAL A 310 -17.65 -15.88 -14.44
C VAL A 310 -16.20 -16.00 -13.99
N ILE A 311 -15.97 -15.91 -12.68
CA ILE A 311 -14.68 -16.20 -12.04
C ILE A 311 -14.79 -17.60 -11.44
N PRO A 312 -14.03 -18.59 -11.91
CA PRO A 312 -14.11 -19.96 -11.37
C PRO A 312 -13.67 -20.01 -9.89
N ARG A 313 -14.26 -20.93 -9.15
CA ARG A 313 -13.88 -21.21 -7.77
C ARG A 313 -12.36 -21.37 -7.62
N GLY A 314 -11.80 -20.69 -6.62
CA GLY A 314 -10.40 -20.81 -6.23
C GLY A 314 -9.39 -20.18 -7.19
N THR A 315 -9.87 -19.41 -8.17
CA THR A 315 -9.02 -18.55 -8.99
C THR A 315 -8.37 -17.45 -8.11
N PRO A 316 -7.06 -17.21 -8.20
CA PRO A 316 -6.44 -16.08 -7.53
C PRO A 316 -6.84 -14.78 -8.24
N VAL A 317 -7.45 -13.86 -7.49
CA VAL A 317 -7.95 -12.59 -8.02
C VAL A 317 -7.17 -11.42 -7.42
N LEU A 318 -6.74 -10.52 -8.29
CA LEU A 318 -6.09 -9.25 -7.94
C LEU A 318 -7.13 -8.12 -7.87
N ALA A 319 -7.01 -7.29 -6.84
CA ALA A 319 -7.76 -6.04 -6.73
C ALA A 319 -6.99 -4.92 -7.45
N GLY A 320 -7.49 -4.45 -8.59
CA GLY A 320 -6.86 -3.44 -9.44
C GLY A 320 -7.17 -2.01 -8.99
N TYR A 321 -6.55 -1.54 -7.91
CA TYR A 321 -6.83 -0.23 -7.32
C TYR A 321 -6.48 0.93 -8.26
N SER A 322 -5.33 0.88 -8.94
CA SER A 322 -4.93 1.91 -9.91
C SER A 322 -5.87 2.00 -11.09
N ALA A 323 -6.43 0.85 -11.54
CA ALA A 323 -7.41 0.83 -12.61
C ALA A 323 -8.74 1.43 -12.15
N ALA A 324 -9.25 0.98 -11.00
CA ALA A 324 -10.52 1.46 -10.44
C ALA A 324 -10.48 2.96 -10.11
N GLY A 325 -9.34 3.48 -9.68
CA GLY A 325 -9.17 4.91 -9.42
C GLY A 325 -9.23 5.79 -10.67
N ARG A 326 -8.98 5.24 -11.86
CA ARG A 326 -9.08 5.95 -13.15
C ARG A 326 -10.22 5.41 -14.03
N ASP A 327 -11.17 4.70 -13.44
CA ASP A 327 -12.34 4.21 -14.17
C ASP A 327 -13.26 5.37 -14.56
N PRO A 328 -13.43 5.68 -15.87
CA PRO A 328 -14.28 6.78 -16.32
C PRO A 328 -15.76 6.53 -16.04
N ALA A 329 -16.18 5.27 -15.86
CA ALA A 329 -17.57 4.96 -15.51
C ALA A 329 -17.92 5.42 -14.09
N ALA A 330 -16.93 5.47 -13.19
CA ALA A 330 -17.11 5.91 -11.80
C ALA A 330 -16.70 7.38 -11.59
N HIS A 331 -15.58 7.80 -12.17
CA HIS A 331 -14.95 9.09 -11.88
C HIS A 331 -15.14 10.14 -12.98
N GLY A 332 -15.91 9.83 -14.06
CA GLY A 332 -16.18 10.72 -15.17
C GLY A 332 -15.12 10.68 -16.28
N PRO A 333 -15.37 11.38 -17.40
CA PRO A 333 -14.52 11.33 -18.58
C PRO A 333 -13.12 11.91 -18.37
N ASP A 334 -12.92 12.65 -17.29
CA ASP A 334 -11.64 13.24 -16.85
C ASP A 334 -10.98 12.43 -15.71
N ALA A 335 -11.33 11.15 -15.57
CA ALA A 335 -10.80 10.24 -14.53
C ALA A 335 -9.26 10.08 -14.60
N ASP A 336 -8.65 10.28 -15.74
CA ASP A 336 -7.21 10.24 -15.99
C ASP A 336 -6.48 11.54 -15.58
N ARG A 337 -7.21 12.64 -15.26
CA ARG A 337 -6.62 13.91 -14.81
C ARG A 337 -6.44 13.91 -13.30
N PHE A 338 -5.29 14.47 -12.86
CA PHE A 338 -5.05 14.81 -11.47
C PHE A 338 -5.75 16.13 -11.14
N ASP A 339 -6.67 16.14 -10.19
CA ASP A 339 -7.50 17.29 -9.85
C ASP A 339 -7.82 17.29 -8.35
N VAL A 340 -7.08 18.09 -7.59
CA VAL A 340 -7.19 18.19 -6.12
C VAL A 340 -8.55 18.74 -5.63
N THR A 341 -9.37 19.29 -6.53
CA THR A 341 -10.72 19.74 -6.16
C THR A 341 -11.75 18.62 -6.21
N ARG A 342 -11.43 17.49 -6.84
CA ARG A 342 -12.33 16.35 -7.05
C ARG A 342 -12.88 15.77 -5.74
N PRO A 343 -12.07 15.52 -4.69
CA PRO A 343 -12.56 14.92 -3.44
C PRO A 343 -13.64 15.75 -2.73
N ALA A 344 -13.60 17.08 -2.89
CA ALA A 344 -14.56 18.02 -2.28
C ALA A 344 -15.84 18.22 -3.10
N ARG A 345 -15.96 17.67 -4.32
CA ARG A 345 -17.16 17.82 -5.16
C ARG A 345 -18.35 17.08 -4.56
N GLU A 346 -19.54 17.69 -4.67
CA GLU A 346 -20.78 17.02 -4.31
C GLU A 346 -20.98 15.73 -5.13
N GLY A 347 -21.27 14.63 -4.45
CA GLY A 347 -21.43 13.31 -5.08
C GLY A 347 -20.13 12.65 -5.54
N ALA A 348 -18.95 13.16 -5.13
CA ALA A 348 -17.67 12.54 -5.46
C ALA A 348 -17.61 11.07 -5.07
N VAL A 349 -17.24 10.23 -6.02
CA VAL A 349 -17.06 8.78 -5.78
C VAL A 349 -15.75 8.57 -5.05
N ARG A 350 -15.80 7.85 -3.93
CA ARG A 350 -14.60 7.53 -3.13
C ARG A 350 -13.73 6.50 -3.86
N HIS A 351 -12.42 6.72 -3.84
CA HIS A 351 -11.47 5.73 -4.33
C HIS A 351 -11.46 4.46 -3.47
N LEU A 352 -10.95 3.37 -4.04
CA LEU A 352 -10.85 2.07 -3.37
C LEU A 352 -9.42 1.70 -2.93
N SER A 353 -8.46 2.60 -3.04
CA SER A 353 -7.04 2.33 -2.78
C SER A 353 -6.71 1.93 -1.34
N LEU A 354 -7.63 2.21 -0.40
CA LEU A 354 -7.56 1.74 0.98
C LEU A 354 -8.42 0.48 1.22
N GLY A 355 -8.89 -0.16 0.15
CA GLY A 355 -9.78 -1.31 0.21
C GLY A 355 -11.24 -0.95 0.47
N HIS A 356 -12.07 -1.98 0.63
CA HIS A 356 -13.50 -1.88 0.95
C HIS A 356 -13.96 -3.10 1.73
N GLY A 357 -15.07 -2.99 2.49
CA GLY A 357 -15.63 -4.07 3.30
C GLY A 357 -14.79 -4.38 4.53
N VAL A 358 -14.85 -5.64 4.98
CA VAL A 358 -14.24 -6.06 6.26
C VAL A 358 -12.72 -5.91 6.33
N HIS A 359 -12.05 -5.92 5.18
CA HIS A 359 -10.60 -5.70 5.06
C HIS A 359 -10.21 -4.26 4.69
N TYR A 360 -11.09 -3.26 4.90
CA TYR A 360 -10.72 -1.85 4.75
C TYR A 360 -9.45 -1.54 5.57
N CYS A 361 -8.53 -0.75 5.02
CA CYS A 361 -7.23 -0.48 5.63
C CYS A 361 -7.37 0.05 7.07
N LEU A 362 -6.75 -0.65 8.02
CA LEU A 362 -6.75 -0.24 9.42
C LEU A 362 -5.88 1.00 9.63
N GLY A 363 -4.76 1.09 8.89
CA GLY A 363 -3.81 2.21 8.93
C GLY A 363 -4.26 3.47 8.17
N ALA A 364 -5.47 3.50 7.58
CA ALA A 364 -5.92 4.62 6.77
C ALA A 364 -5.85 6.00 7.46
N PRO A 365 -6.21 6.15 8.75
CA PRO A 365 -6.04 7.42 9.45
C PRO A 365 -4.57 7.84 9.59
N LEU A 366 -3.67 6.88 9.88
CA LEU A 366 -2.24 7.13 10.03
C LEU A 366 -1.61 7.56 8.70
N ALA A 367 -1.85 6.81 7.62
CA ALA A 367 -1.32 7.12 6.30
C ALA A 367 -1.76 8.52 5.81
N ARG A 368 -3.03 8.89 6.04
CA ARG A 368 -3.56 10.22 5.71
C ARG A 368 -2.89 11.33 6.51
N MET A 369 -2.71 11.12 7.79
CA MET A 369 -2.07 12.09 8.69
C MET A 369 -0.59 12.27 8.32
N GLU A 370 0.16 11.18 8.15
CA GLU A 370 1.57 11.23 7.76
C GLU A 370 1.76 11.93 6.41
N ALA A 371 1.03 11.50 5.38
CA ALA A 371 1.13 12.10 4.05
C ALA A 371 0.70 13.56 4.05
N GLY A 372 -0.39 13.91 4.74
CA GLY A 372 -0.85 15.30 4.85
C GLY A 372 0.19 16.21 5.50
N VAL A 373 0.74 15.81 6.66
CA VAL A 373 1.79 16.57 7.36
C VAL A 373 3.05 16.67 6.51
N ALA A 374 3.48 15.57 5.89
CA ALA A 374 4.68 15.55 5.04
C ALA A 374 4.58 16.53 3.87
N LEU A 375 3.46 16.49 3.12
CA LEU A 375 3.25 17.34 1.95
C LEU A 375 3.12 18.82 2.34
N GLU A 376 2.33 19.11 3.38
CA GLU A 376 2.17 20.47 3.88
C GLU A 376 3.51 21.10 4.27
N ARG A 377 4.29 20.41 5.10
CA ARG A 377 5.57 20.91 5.57
C ARG A 377 6.60 21.03 4.45
N LEU A 378 6.64 20.06 3.53
CA LEU A 378 7.55 20.05 2.38
C LEU A 378 7.32 21.29 1.48
N PHE A 379 6.08 21.47 1.00
CA PHE A 379 5.78 22.54 0.06
C PHE A 379 5.61 23.92 0.73
N THR A 380 5.38 23.98 2.05
CA THR A 380 5.48 25.24 2.82
C THR A 380 6.94 25.70 2.90
N ARG A 381 7.90 24.79 3.11
CA ARG A 381 9.32 25.11 3.17
C ARG A 381 9.93 25.33 1.78
N PHE A 382 9.53 24.53 0.79
CA PHE A 382 10.06 24.55 -0.57
C PHE A 382 8.93 24.71 -1.61
N PRO A 383 8.29 25.89 -1.69
CA PRO A 383 7.13 26.10 -2.58
C PRO A 383 7.48 26.00 -4.07
N ARG A 384 8.76 26.14 -4.41
CA ARG A 384 9.28 26.05 -5.77
C ARG A 384 9.96 24.70 -6.07
N LEU A 385 9.85 23.71 -5.14
CA LEU A 385 10.36 22.37 -5.35
C LEU A 385 9.84 21.82 -6.69
N ASP A 386 10.75 21.25 -7.49
CA ASP A 386 10.42 20.65 -8.78
C ASP A 386 11.29 19.43 -9.07
N LEU A 387 10.91 18.63 -10.06
CA LEU A 387 11.70 17.49 -10.50
C LEU A 387 13.03 17.99 -11.12
N ALA A 388 14.14 17.36 -10.75
CA ALA A 388 15.45 17.63 -11.33
C ALA A 388 15.65 16.95 -12.70
N VAL A 389 14.76 16.02 -13.08
CA VAL A 389 14.77 15.31 -14.37
C VAL A 389 13.36 15.30 -14.95
N PRO A 390 13.20 15.19 -16.27
CA PRO A 390 11.89 14.98 -16.89
C PRO A 390 11.17 13.75 -16.33
N GLU A 391 9.85 13.82 -16.12
CA GLU A 391 9.06 12.72 -15.55
C GLU A 391 9.25 11.38 -16.31
N GLY A 392 9.40 11.43 -17.63
CA GLY A 392 9.63 10.26 -18.47
C GLY A 392 10.97 9.54 -18.25
N GLU A 393 11.92 10.17 -17.56
CA GLU A 393 13.22 9.59 -17.20
C GLU A 393 13.20 8.91 -15.81
N LEU A 394 12.14 9.09 -15.04
CA LEU A 394 11.99 8.45 -13.74
C LEU A 394 11.82 6.94 -13.90
N VAL A 395 12.69 6.17 -13.22
CA VAL A 395 12.67 4.72 -13.26
C VAL A 395 11.60 4.19 -12.29
N ARG A 396 10.66 3.41 -12.82
CA ARG A 396 9.62 2.76 -12.00
C ARG A 396 10.18 1.68 -11.09
N GLU A 397 9.50 1.45 -9.97
CA GLU A 397 9.74 0.31 -9.08
C GLU A 397 9.49 -1.01 -9.82
N SER A 398 10.32 -2.02 -9.53
CA SER A 398 10.15 -3.38 -10.08
C SER A 398 9.06 -4.13 -9.32
N SER A 399 7.81 -3.75 -9.51
CA SER A 399 6.66 -4.39 -8.88
C SER A 399 5.38 -4.08 -9.65
N PHE A 400 4.51 -5.08 -9.81
CA PHE A 400 3.13 -4.83 -10.25
C PHE A 400 2.17 -4.67 -9.04
N VAL A 401 2.65 -4.96 -7.82
CA VAL A 401 1.88 -4.75 -6.58
C VAL A 401 2.02 -3.31 -6.13
N GLY A 402 3.24 -2.87 -5.88
CA GLY A 402 3.54 -1.46 -5.58
C GLY A 402 3.51 -0.59 -6.84
N ASN A 403 3.26 0.69 -6.67
CA ASN A 403 3.27 1.66 -7.75
C ASN A 403 3.95 2.94 -7.29
N SER A 404 5.19 3.13 -7.72
CA SER A 404 5.99 4.34 -7.49
C SER A 404 7.22 4.37 -8.41
N VAL A 405 8.17 5.24 -8.11
CA VAL A 405 9.48 5.35 -8.76
C VAL A 405 10.59 4.95 -7.79
N ARG A 406 11.73 4.46 -8.31
CA ARG A 406 12.88 4.01 -7.49
C ARG A 406 13.58 5.17 -6.79
N THR A 407 13.68 6.30 -7.46
CA THR A 407 14.27 7.55 -6.98
C THR A 407 13.41 8.72 -7.41
N LEU A 408 13.41 9.81 -6.67
CA LEU A 408 12.75 11.05 -7.04
C LEU A 408 13.72 12.22 -6.88
N PRO A 409 14.60 12.44 -7.88
CA PRO A 409 15.52 13.58 -7.87
C PRO A 409 14.73 14.90 -7.98
N VAL A 410 14.95 15.81 -7.03
CA VAL A 410 14.29 17.11 -6.96
C VAL A 410 15.30 18.24 -6.77
N CYS A 411 14.96 19.41 -7.31
CA CYS A 411 15.55 20.70 -6.96
C CYS A 411 14.62 21.38 -5.95
N LEU A 412 15.18 21.90 -4.85
CA LEU A 412 14.35 22.49 -3.79
C LEU A 412 13.83 23.90 -4.15
N GLY A 413 14.47 24.56 -5.12
CA GLY A 413 14.19 25.93 -5.53
C GLY A 413 14.77 26.95 -4.52
N ASP A 414 15.44 28.00 -5.02
CA ASP A 414 15.99 29.11 -4.20
C ASP A 414 14.89 30.03 -3.66
#